data_617700aabfe717d19dcb91ac4c0dbce7
#
_entry.id   617700aabfe717d19dcb91ac4c0dbce7
#
_cell.length_a   1.000
_cell.length_b   1.000
_cell.length_c   1.000
_cell.angle_alpha   90.00
_cell.angle_beta   90.00
_cell.angle_gamma   90.00
#
_symmetry.space_group_name_H-M   'P 1'
#
loop_
_entity.id
_entity.type
_entity.pdbx_description
1 polymer ?
#
loop_
_entity_poly.entity_id
_entity_poly.type
_entity_poly.pdbx_seq_one_letter_code
_entity_poly.pdbx_strand_id
1 'polypeptide(L)'
;MEIETLLKDLIKIESITPKDEGCFDLIEPILKDLGFKCERIDYDNVENLYAVLGNEGPLMCFVGHTDVVPTGPVENWSQPPFSAVTIDGHMYGRGTADMKGNIAAYLLALKDFLSNN
;
A
#
# COMPACT_ATOMS: atom_id res chain seq x y z
N MET A 1 -2.09 -12.85 -7.65
CA MET A 1 -1.35 -11.61 -7.35
C MET A 1 -0.22 -11.94 -6.38
N GLU A 2 0.98 -11.58 -6.78
CA GLU A 2 2.18 -11.84 -5.99
C GLU A 2 2.52 -10.62 -5.15
N ILE A 3 2.98 -10.85 -3.91
CA ILE A 3 3.35 -9.75 -3.02
C ILE A 3 4.44 -8.88 -3.61
N GLU A 4 5.43 -9.49 -4.25
CA GLU A 4 6.53 -8.74 -4.86
C GLU A 4 6.04 -7.80 -5.95
N THR A 5 5.13 -8.26 -6.80
CA THR A 5 4.56 -7.45 -7.88
C THR A 5 3.78 -6.26 -7.33
N LEU A 6 2.89 -6.52 -6.37
CA LEU A 6 2.11 -5.44 -5.78
C LEU A 6 3.00 -4.42 -5.07
N LEU A 7 3.96 -4.91 -4.29
CA LEU A 7 4.88 -4.02 -3.58
C LEU A 7 5.72 -3.19 -4.54
N LYS A 8 6.24 -3.79 -5.61
CA LYS A 8 6.97 -3.05 -6.64
C LYS A 8 6.14 -1.92 -7.22
N ASP A 9 4.89 -2.21 -7.56
CA ASP A 9 4.00 -1.20 -8.13
C ASP A 9 3.78 -0.06 -7.14
N LEU A 10 3.59 -0.36 -5.87
CA LEU A 10 3.42 0.66 -4.83
C LEU A 10 4.69 1.49 -4.61
N ILE A 11 5.85 0.84 -4.56
CA ILE A 11 7.13 1.53 -4.32
C ILE A 11 7.47 2.50 -5.46
N LYS A 12 7.13 2.14 -6.69
CA LYS A 12 7.38 3.00 -7.86
C LYS A 12 6.56 4.29 -7.85
N ILE A 13 5.49 4.34 -7.06
CA ILE A 13 4.70 5.55 -6.91
C ILE A 13 5.38 6.46 -5.90
N GLU A 14 5.76 7.66 -6.33
CA GLU A 14 6.46 8.63 -5.50
C GLU A 14 5.48 9.43 -4.64
N SER A 15 4.83 8.72 -3.73
CA SER A 15 3.80 9.28 -2.85
C SER A 15 4.42 9.99 -1.64
N ILE A 16 5.21 11.01 -1.90
CA ILE A 16 5.88 11.78 -0.82
C ILE A 16 4.83 12.60 -0.07
N THR A 17 4.86 12.49 1.25
CA THR A 17 3.92 13.16 2.16
C THR A 17 3.65 14.61 1.74
N PRO A 18 2.39 15.06 1.62
CA PRO A 18 1.15 14.38 2.02
C PRO A 18 0.41 13.68 0.87
N LYS A 19 1.08 13.38 -0.23
CA LYS A 19 0.45 12.94 -1.48
C LYS A 19 0.30 11.42 -1.55
N ASP A 20 -0.83 10.97 -2.07
CA ASP A 20 -1.06 9.55 -2.38
C ASP A 20 -0.52 9.18 -3.76
N GLU A 21 -0.61 10.07 -4.72
CA GLU A 21 -0.08 9.93 -6.09
C GLU A 21 -0.57 8.68 -6.83
N GLY A 22 -1.75 8.18 -6.47
CA GLY A 22 -2.36 7.05 -7.15
C GLY A 22 -2.18 5.70 -6.45
N CYS A 23 -1.63 5.66 -5.25
CA CYS A 23 -1.56 4.40 -4.49
C CYS A 23 -2.96 3.81 -4.29
N PHE A 24 -3.95 4.65 -3.96
CA PHE A 24 -5.31 4.17 -3.77
C PHE A 24 -5.95 3.66 -5.06
N ASP A 25 -5.51 4.15 -6.22
CA ASP A 25 -5.99 3.65 -7.50
C ASP A 25 -5.53 2.21 -7.76
N LEU A 26 -4.44 1.79 -7.11
CA LEU A 26 -3.97 0.41 -7.10
C LEU A 26 -4.70 -0.43 -6.06
N ILE A 27 -4.90 0.13 -4.86
CA ILE A 27 -5.42 -0.60 -3.69
C ILE A 27 -6.93 -0.80 -3.78
N GLU A 28 -7.66 0.24 -4.15
CA GLU A 28 -9.12 0.23 -4.14
C GLU A 28 -9.72 -0.88 -5.00
N PRO A 29 -9.25 -1.13 -6.25
CA PRO A 29 -9.79 -2.23 -7.05
C PRO A 29 -9.60 -3.59 -6.39
N ILE A 30 -8.48 -3.80 -5.71
CA ILE A 30 -8.21 -5.05 -4.99
C ILE A 30 -9.24 -5.26 -3.88
N LEU A 31 -9.51 -4.21 -3.11
CA LEU A 31 -10.50 -4.28 -2.03
C LEU A 31 -11.91 -4.48 -2.58
N LYS A 32 -12.27 -3.81 -3.67
CA LYS A 32 -13.57 -3.98 -4.31
C LYS A 32 -13.77 -5.41 -4.82
N ASP A 33 -12.74 -5.98 -5.42
CA ASP A 33 -12.79 -7.37 -5.88
C ASP A 33 -12.99 -8.36 -4.74
N LEU A 34 -12.56 -8.00 -3.54
CA LEU A 34 -12.78 -8.79 -2.33
C LEU A 34 -14.13 -8.53 -1.67
N GLY A 35 -14.94 -7.65 -2.21
CA GLY A 35 -16.27 -7.36 -1.74
C GLY A 35 -16.39 -6.16 -0.81
N PHE A 36 -15.31 -5.42 -0.60
CA PHE A 36 -15.35 -4.22 0.24
C PHE A 36 -16.12 -3.09 -0.43
N LYS A 37 -16.82 -2.31 0.38
CA LYS A 37 -17.35 -1.02 -0.03
C LYS A 37 -16.28 0.02 0.27
N CYS A 38 -15.89 0.77 -0.74
CA CYS A 38 -14.80 1.75 -0.65
C CYS A 38 -15.33 3.16 -0.80
N GLU A 39 -14.77 4.07 -0.02
CA GLU A 39 -15.13 5.49 -0.06
C GLU A 39 -13.86 6.33 0.07
N ARG A 40 -13.71 7.31 -0.84
CA ARG A 40 -12.63 8.28 -0.75
C ARG A 40 -13.09 9.43 0.14
N ILE A 41 -12.36 9.70 1.22
CA ILE A 41 -12.70 10.74 2.19
C ILE A 41 -11.52 11.69 2.28
N ASP A 42 -11.49 12.66 1.38
CA ASP A 42 -10.39 13.61 1.30
C ASP A 42 -10.61 14.76 2.28
N TYR A 43 -9.53 15.21 2.89
CA TYR A 43 -9.52 16.36 3.78
C TYR A 43 -8.38 17.29 3.39
N ASP A 44 -8.69 18.50 2.98
CA ASP A 44 -7.75 19.44 2.40
C ASP A 44 -7.02 18.79 1.21
N ASN A 45 -5.69 18.72 1.26
CA ASN A 45 -4.87 18.09 0.22
C ASN A 45 -4.47 16.66 0.55
N VAL A 46 -5.12 16.05 1.55
CA VAL A 46 -4.84 14.67 1.97
C VAL A 46 -5.94 13.74 1.48
N GLU A 47 -5.58 12.73 0.71
CA GLU A 47 -6.49 11.70 0.25
C GLU A 47 -6.54 10.58 1.27
N ASN A 48 -7.75 10.10 1.56
CA ASN A 48 -7.97 8.97 2.46
C ASN A 48 -8.89 7.96 1.79
N LEU A 49 -8.63 6.68 2.05
CA LEU A 49 -9.48 5.59 1.58
C LEU A 49 -10.06 4.86 2.79
N TYR A 50 -11.38 4.79 2.85
CA TYR A 50 -12.11 4.01 3.84
C TYR A 50 -12.76 2.83 3.15
N ALA A 51 -12.55 1.63 3.67
CA ALA A 51 -13.11 0.43 3.09
C ALA A 51 -13.67 -0.47 4.18
N VAL A 52 -14.85 -1.04 3.96
CA VAL A 52 -15.52 -1.89 4.94
C VAL A 52 -16.09 -3.11 4.28
N LEU A 53 -15.98 -4.24 4.96
CA LEU A 53 -16.59 -5.51 4.55
C LEU A 53 -17.49 -6.02 5.67
N GLY A 54 -18.74 -6.33 5.32
CA GLY A 54 -19.71 -6.85 6.28
C GLY A 54 -20.35 -5.77 7.12
N ASN A 55 -21.27 -6.19 7.98
CA ASN A 55 -22.07 -5.30 8.83
C ASN A 55 -22.46 -5.95 10.16
N GLU A 56 -21.89 -7.11 10.49
CA GLU A 56 -22.23 -7.87 11.68
C GLU A 56 -20.97 -8.36 12.38
N GLY A 57 -21.12 -8.64 13.68
CA GLY A 57 -20.07 -9.20 14.50
C GLY A 57 -19.02 -8.20 14.96
N PRO A 58 -17.96 -8.69 15.59
CA PRO A 58 -16.85 -7.85 16.02
C PRO A 58 -16.15 -7.19 14.82
N LEU A 59 -15.68 -5.98 15.01
CA LEU A 59 -14.99 -5.23 13.98
C LEU A 59 -13.49 -5.31 14.18
N MET A 60 -12.78 -5.74 13.14
CA MET A 60 -11.33 -5.65 13.07
C MET A 60 -10.97 -4.51 12.14
N CYS A 61 -10.11 -3.62 12.58
CA CYS A 61 -9.71 -2.45 11.80
C CYS A 61 -8.21 -2.46 11.55
N PHE A 62 -7.81 -2.35 10.29
CA PHE A 62 -6.44 -2.12 9.88
C PHE A 62 -6.28 -0.66 9.49
N VAL A 63 -5.28 0.00 10.05
CA VAL A 63 -5.00 1.42 9.75
C VAL A 63 -3.59 1.53 9.21
N GLY A 64 -3.45 2.21 8.07
CA GLY A 64 -2.15 2.40 7.44
C GLY A 64 -2.09 3.70 6.67
N HIS A 65 -0.93 3.97 6.07
CA HIS A 65 -0.71 5.13 5.22
C HIS A 65 0.05 4.74 3.97
N THR A 66 -0.23 5.42 2.86
CA THR A 66 0.43 5.19 1.57
C THR A 66 1.56 6.17 1.30
N ASP A 67 1.56 7.29 1.98
CA ASP A 67 2.60 8.29 1.80
C ASP A 67 3.91 7.86 2.46
N VAL A 68 4.99 8.39 1.93
CA VAL A 68 6.34 8.11 2.40
C VAL A 68 7.07 9.43 2.66
N VAL A 69 8.03 9.40 3.58
CA VAL A 69 8.88 10.58 3.84
C VAL A 69 9.83 10.82 2.67
N PRO A 70 10.33 12.05 2.49
CA PRO A 70 11.32 12.34 1.46
C PRO A 70 12.56 11.45 1.59
N THR A 71 13.19 11.17 0.47
CA THR A 71 14.33 10.22 0.42
C THR A 71 15.63 10.79 0.98
N GLY A 72 15.75 12.12 1.08
CA GLY A 72 17.04 12.75 1.24
C GLY A 72 17.85 12.66 -0.06
N PRO A 73 19.16 12.94 0.00
CA PRO A 73 20.00 12.91 -1.21
C PRO A 73 20.01 11.50 -1.83
N VAL A 74 19.62 11.43 -3.11
CA VAL A 74 19.51 10.15 -3.83
C VAL A 74 20.86 9.44 -3.94
N GLU A 75 21.95 10.20 -4.01
CA GLU A 75 23.31 9.67 -4.08
C GLU A 75 23.72 8.87 -2.82
N ASN A 76 23.00 9.03 -1.72
CA ASN A 76 23.25 8.27 -0.50
C ASN A 76 22.57 6.90 -0.51
N TRP A 77 21.73 6.63 -1.52
CA TRP A 77 21.07 5.34 -1.66
C TRP A 77 21.91 4.38 -2.49
N SER A 78 22.04 3.13 -2.05
CA SER A 78 22.72 2.09 -2.83
C SER A 78 21.94 1.69 -4.08
N GLN A 79 20.61 1.85 -4.04
CA GLN A 79 19.70 1.64 -5.18
C GLN A 79 18.76 2.83 -5.25
N PRO A 80 18.31 3.25 -6.46
CA PRO A 80 17.38 4.37 -6.55
C PRO A 80 16.12 4.11 -5.69
N PRO A 81 15.72 5.11 -4.87
CA PRO A 81 14.72 4.88 -3.81
C PRO A 81 13.33 4.49 -4.28
N PHE A 82 12.98 4.74 -5.56
CA PHE A 82 11.68 4.36 -6.11
C PHE A 82 11.79 3.33 -7.24
N SER A 83 12.94 2.66 -7.36
CA SER A 83 13.14 1.65 -8.41
C SER A 83 12.59 0.28 -8.04
N ALA A 84 12.42 0.01 -6.76
CA ALA A 84 11.91 -1.26 -6.24
C ALA A 84 12.76 -2.46 -6.70
N VAL A 85 14.08 -2.30 -6.67
CA VAL A 85 15.01 -3.36 -7.04
C VAL A 85 15.03 -4.44 -5.97
N THR A 86 14.98 -5.71 -6.39
CA THR A 86 15.13 -6.85 -5.49
C THR A 86 16.49 -7.49 -5.70
N ILE A 87 17.27 -7.59 -4.62
CA ILE A 87 18.60 -8.19 -4.64
C ILE A 87 18.72 -9.15 -3.46
N ASP A 88 19.08 -10.40 -3.76
CA ASP A 88 19.24 -11.45 -2.73
C ASP A 88 18.03 -11.59 -1.81
N GLY A 89 16.83 -11.50 -2.39
CA GLY A 89 15.58 -11.65 -1.64
C GLY A 89 15.15 -10.41 -0.86
N HIS A 90 15.84 -9.28 -1.00
CA HIS A 90 15.52 -8.02 -0.34
C HIS A 90 15.12 -6.96 -1.35
N MET A 91 13.97 -6.34 -1.14
CA MET A 91 13.54 -5.22 -1.97
C MET A 91 14.01 -3.90 -1.36
N TYR A 92 14.67 -3.09 -2.18
CA TYR A 92 15.19 -1.79 -1.79
C TYR A 92 14.26 -0.69 -2.28
N GLY A 93 13.91 0.22 -1.37
CA GLY A 93 13.11 1.38 -1.76
C GLY A 93 12.50 2.10 -0.59
N ARG A 94 12.19 3.38 -0.81
CA ARG A 94 11.48 4.18 0.17
C ARG A 94 10.06 3.64 0.32
N GLY A 95 9.69 3.27 1.55
CA GLY A 95 8.36 2.74 1.86
C GLY A 95 8.28 1.23 1.90
N THR A 96 9.36 0.49 1.58
CA THR A 96 9.34 -0.99 1.67
C THR A 96 9.02 -1.46 3.08
N ALA A 97 9.57 -0.80 4.09
CA ALA A 97 9.33 -1.13 5.49
C ALA A 97 8.24 -0.25 6.12
N ASP A 98 8.14 1.01 5.75
CA ASP A 98 7.22 1.98 6.35
C ASP A 98 6.50 2.77 5.24
N MET A 99 5.29 2.33 4.84
CA MET A 99 4.73 1.04 5.29
C MET A 99 4.07 0.29 4.13
N LYS A 100 4.49 0.54 2.88
CA LYS A 100 3.90 -0.12 1.69
C LYS A 100 4.08 -1.64 1.71
N GLY A 101 5.20 -2.13 2.30
CA GLY A 101 5.40 -3.56 2.49
C GLY A 101 4.33 -4.18 3.38
N ASN A 102 3.99 -3.51 4.45
CA ASN A 102 2.92 -3.96 5.35
C ASN A 102 1.56 -3.92 4.68
N ILE A 103 1.29 -2.90 3.86
CA ILE A 103 0.04 -2.80 3.10
C ILE A 103 -0.08 -3.96 2.11
N ALA A 104 0.98 -4.23 1.34
CA ALA A 104 0.98 -5.34 0.39
C ALA A 104 0.78 -6.68 1.10
N ALA A 105 1.46 -6.91 2.21
CA ALA A 105 1.31 -8.12 3.00
C ALA A 105 -0.11 -8.29 3.53
N TYR A 106 -0.70 -7.20 4.05
CA TYR A 106 -2.07 -7.23 4.56
C TYR A 106 -3.07 -7.56 3.46
N LEU A 107 -2.96 -6.92 2.30
CA LEU A 107 -3.89 -7.14 1.19
C LEU A 107 -3.83 -8.59 0.69
N LEU A 108 -2.65 -9.18 0.61
CA LEU A 108 -2.51 -10.56 0.19
C LEU A 108 -3.02 -11.54 1.24
N ALA A 109 -2.73 -11.28 2.52
CA ALA A 109 -3.25 -12.08 3.62
C ALA A 109 -4.78 -12.03 3.66
N LEU A 110 -5.35 -10.86 3.45
CA LEU A 110 -6.79 -10.64 3.39
C LEU A 110 -7.43 -11.41 2.24
N LYS A 111 -6.82 -11.34 1.06
CA LYS A 111 -7.27 -12.08 -0.12
C LYS A 111 -7.26 -13.59 0.16
N ASP A 112 -6.18 -14.10 0.72
CA ASP A 112 -6.03 -15.52 1.04
C ASP A 112 -7.06 -15.95 2.07
N PHE A 113 -7.23 -15.18 3.13
CA PHE A 113 -8.20 -15.45 4.19
C PHE A 113 -9.63 -15.51 3.63
N LEU A 114 -10.02 -14.51 2.84
CA LEU A 114 -11.39 -14.45 2.29
C LEU A 114 -11.65 -15.53 1.24
N SER A 115 -10.61 -16.00 0.55
CA SER A 115 -10.75 -17.08 -0.43
C SER A 115 -10.97 -18.44 0.23
N ASN A 116 -10.56 -18.60 1.48
CA ASN A 116 -10.60 -19.86 2.22
C ASN A 116 -11.65 -19.88 3.34
N ASN A 117 -12.43 -18.81 3.49
CA ASN A 117 -13.42 -18.70 4.57
C ASN A 117 -14.75 -18.11 4.12
#